data_4709e97d5144a0242dffaddeab4284ff
#
_entry.id   4709e97d5144a0242dffaddeab4284ff
#
_cell.length_a   1.000
_cell.length_b   1.000
_cell.length_c   1.000
_cell.angle_alpha   90.00
_cell.angle_beta   90.00
_cell.angle_gamma   90.00
#
_symmetry.space_group_name_H-M   'P 1'
#
loop_
_entity.id
_entity.type
_entity.pdbx_description
1 polymer ?
#
loop_
_entity_poly.entity_id
_entity_poly.type
_entity_poly.pdbx_seq_one_letter_code
_entity_poly.pdbx_strand_id
1 'polypeptide(L)'
;MKTENSLAKNLSAADNKAALDASCKRLLANKIILAWILKECTEEYKNCSVDDIAEKYIEGTPQIAQTSVHRNEKSGENIDGLNTEDSSITEGTVTYDIRFGAVVPNTDDKIHLIINIEAQNDFYPGYPLIKRGIYYCSRMISSQYETYFTESHYENIRKVYSIWICTRPPESKKNTIMQYSI
;
A
#
# COMPACT_ATOMS: atom_id res chain seq x y z
N MET A 1 19.78 -35.70 -15.86
CA MET A 1 18.29 -35.83 -15.75
C MET A 1 17.66 -35.40 -14.43
N LYS A 2 18.38 -35.33 -13.27
CA LYS A 2 17.84 -34.86 -12.00
C LYS A 2 17.84 -33.31 -11.83
N THR A 3 18.72 -32.60 -12.50
CA THR A 3 18.90 -31.15 -12.41
C THR A 3 17.83 -30.34 -13.15
N GLU A 4 17.38 -30.83 -14.32
CA GLU A 4 16.31 -30.17 -15.11
C GLU A 4 14.96 -30.19 -14.39
N ASN A 5 14.68 -31.26 -13.63
CA ASN A 5 13.42 -31.42 -12.93
C ASN A 5 13.32 -30.49 -11.68
N SER A 6 14.45 -30.12 -11.06
CA SER A 6 14.49 -29.17 -9.94
C SER A 6 14.33 -27.73 -10.41
N LEU A 7 14.92 -27.37 -11.56
CA LEU A 7 14.82 -26.04 -12.15
C LEU A 7 13.38 -25.77 -12.62
N ALA A 8 12.76 -26.71 -13.31
CA ALA A 8 11.37 -26.61 -13.73
C ALA A 8 10.39 -26.49 -12.55
N LYS A 9 10.61 -27.23 -11.45
CA LYS A 9 9.83 -27.11 -10.22
C LYS A 9 10.02 -25.76 -9.53
N ASN A 10 11.23 -25.23 -9.51
CA ASN A 10 11.53 -23.93 -8.92
C ASN A 10 10.93 -22.78 -9.74
N LEU A 11 10.97 -22.87 -11.08
CA LEU A 11 10.30 -21.92 -11.97
C LEU A 11 8.78 -21.95 -11.78
N SER A 12 8.17 -23.12 -11.80
CA SER A 12 6.72 -23.28 -11.56
C SER A 12 6.30 -22.78 -10.17
N ALA A 13 7.11 -22.99 -9.15
CA ALA A 13 6.84 -22.48 -7.81
C ALA A 13 6.97 -20.96 -7.71
N ALA A 14 7.95 -20.36 -8.43
CA ALA A 14 8.12 -18.93 -8.53
C ALA A 14 6.96 -18.26 -9.28
N ASP A 15 6.53 -18.84 -10.40
CA ASP A 15 5.38 -18.38 -11.18
C ASP A 15 4.08 -18.43 -10.37
N ASN A 16 3.86 -19.51 -9.62
CA ASN A 16 2.70 -19.64 -8.75
C ASN A 16 2.71 -18.60 -7.61
N LYS A 17 3.89 -18.31 -7.06
CA LYS A 17 4.04 -17.28 -6.01
C LYS A 17 3.76 -15.88 -6.55
N ALA A 18 4.27 -15.55 -7.73
CA ALA A 18 4.02 -14.26 -8.38
C ALA A 18 2.54 -14.09 -8.77
N ALA A 19 1.91 -15.15 -9.29
CA ALA A 19 0.48 -15.14 -9.61
C ALA A 19 -0.40 -14.95 -8.36
N LEU A 20 -0.02 -15.58 -7.24
CA LEU A 20 -0.71 -15.42 -5.96
C LEU A 20 -0.57 -13.98 -5.43
N ASP A 21 0.65 -13.43 -5.47
CA ASP A 21 0.93 -12.05 -5.06
C ASP A 21 0.09 -11.06 -5.88
N ALA A 22 0.10 -11.17 -7.20
CA ALA A 22 -0.69 -10.33 -8.10
C ALA A 22 -2.21 -10.47 -7.84
N SER A 23 -2.68 -11.66 -7.48
CA SER A 23 -4.09 -11.90 -7.15
C SER A 23 -4.47 -11.28 -5.81
N CYS A 24 -3.60 -11.37 -4.80
CA CYS A 24 -3.77 -10.70 -3.52
C CYS A 24 -3.84 -9.18 -3.68
N LYS A 25 -2.93 -8.59 -4.45
CA LYS A 25 -2.92 -7.13 -4.72
C LYS A 25 -4.21 -6.67 -5.40
N ARG A 26 -4.68 -7.40 -6.42
CA ARG A 26 -5.95 -7.09 -7.08
C ARG A 26 -7.15 -7.19 -6.15
N LEU A 27 -7.19 -8.20 -5.28
CA LEU A 27 -8.23 -8.35 -4.29
C LEU A 27 -8.22 -7.17 -3.30
N LEU A 28 -7.05 -6.84 -2.75
CA LEU A 28 -6.89 -5.74 -1.80
C LEU A 28 -7.18 -4.37 -2.41
N ALA A 29 -7.02 -4.18 -3.72
CA ALA A 29 -7.35 -2.94 -4.41
C ALA A 29 -8.85 -2.76 -4.69
N ASN A 30 -9.69 -3.74 -4.37
CA ASN A 30 -11.13 -3.60 -4.46
C ASN A 30 -11.63 -2.59 -3.42
N LYS A 31 -12.40 -1.57 -3.86
CA LYS A 31 -12.85 -0.46 -2.99
C LYS A 31 -13.63 -0.93 -1.75
N ILE A 32 -14.45 -1.96 -1.86
CA ILE A 32 -15.20 -2.51 -0.73
C ILE A 32 -14.25 -3.14 0.31
N ILE A 33 -13.23 -3.87 -0.16
CA ILE A 33 -12.22 -4.47 0.73
C ILE A 33 -11.37 -3.38 1.37
N LEU A 34 -10.95 -2.37 0.61
CA LEU A 34 -10.25 -1.20 1.14
C LEU A 34 -11.09 -0.47 2.19
N ALA A 35 -12.39 -0.30 1.94
CA ALA A 35 -13.29 0.34 2.89
C ALA A 35 -13.39 -0.43 4.22
N TRP A 36 -13.45 -1.77 4.18
CA TRP A 36 -13.36 -2.59 5.38
C TRP A 36 -12.04 -2.40 6.12
N ILE A 37 -10.91 -2.41 5.40
CA ILE A 37 -9.58 -2.21 5.98
C ILE A 37 -9.50 -0.83 6.64
N LEU A 38 -9.94 0.22 5.96
CA LEU A 38 -9.95 1.58 6.51
C LEU A 38 -10.80 1.69 7.76
N LYS A 39 -11.99 1.13 7.75
CA LYS A 39 -12.90 1.13 8.90
C LYS A 39 -12.26 0.50 10.15
N GLU A 40 -11.54 -0.61 9.98
CA GLU A 40 -10.95 -1.35 11.10
C GLU A 40 -9.57 -0.80 11.52
N CYS A 41 -8.82 -0.19 10.59
CA CYS A 41 -7.43 0.21 10.83
C CYS A 41 -7.23 1.70 11.06
N THR A 42 -8.25 2.55 10.86
CA THR A 42 -8.10 4.00 10.99
C THR A 42 -9.17 4.62 11.88
N GLU A 43 -8.84 5.69 12.58
CA GLU A 43 -9.78 6.35 13.48
C GLU A 43 -10.86 7.14 12.73
N GLU A 44 -10.51 7.71 11.56
CA GLU A 44 -11.37 8.59 10.77
C GLU A 44 -12.62 7.88 10.25
N TYR A 45 -12.52 6.58 9.96
CA TYR A 45 -13.60 5.83 9.33
C TYR A 45 -14.34 4.88 10.27
N LYS A 46 -13.97 4.83 11.53
CA LYS A 46 -14.51 3.88 12.52
C LYS A 46 -16.04 3.88 12.63
N ASN A 47 -16.64 5.06 12.49
CA ASN A 47 -18.09 5.27 12.61
C ASN A 47 -18.81 5.36 11.24
N CYS A 48 -18.10 5.18 10.13
CA CYS A 48 -18.68 5.24 8.80
C CYS A 48 -19.22 3.87 8.35
N SER A 49 -20.20 3.87 7.45
CA SER A 49 -20.58 2.64 6.75
C SER A 49 -19.53 2.27 5.71
N VAL A 50 -19.38 1.00 5.43
CA VAL A 50 -18.44 0.51 4.40
C VAL A 50 -18.78 1.07 3.02
N ASP A 51 -20.06 1.17 2.72
CA ASP A 51 -20.54 1.71 1.45
C ASP A 51 -20.16 3.18 1.29
N ASP A 52 -20.37 4.00 2.34
CA ASP A 52 -19.95 5.40 2.31
C ASP A 52 -18.43 5.55 2.13
N ILE A 53 -17.65 4.72 2.81
CA ILE A 53 -16.19 4.75 2.65
C ILE A 53 -15.80 4.44 1.20
N ALA A 54 -16.37 3.39 0.63
CA ALA A 54 -16.03 2.95 -0.72
C ALA A 54 -16.46 3.95 -1.80
N GLU A 55 -17.63 4.57 -1.65
CA GLU A 55 -18.22 5.42 -2.68
C GLU A 55 -17.80 6.89 -2.56
N LYS A 56 -17.66 7.40 -1.33
CA LYS A 56 -17.50 8.85 -1.08
C LYS A 56 -16.10 9.25 -0.66
N TYR A 57 -15.37 8.37 0.06
CA TYR A 57 -14.14 8.78 0.72
C TYR A 57 -12.86 8.23 0.08
N ILE A 58 -12.92 7.13 -0.68
CA ILE A 58 -11.78 6.64 -1.45
C ILE A 58 -11.70 7.39 -2.78
N GLU A 59 -10.65 8.22 -2.94
CA GLU A 59 -10.45 9.02 -4.14
C GLU A 59 -9.98 8.16 -5.32
N GLY A 60 -10.55 8.43 -6.50
CA GLY A 60 -10.13 7.83 -7.77
C GLY A 60 -10.19 6.30 -7.78
N THR A 61 -9.26 5.72 -8.50
CA THR A 61 -9.03 4.27 -8.57
C THR A 61 -7.71 3.93 -7.86
N PRO A 62 -7.72 3.06 -6.85
CA PRO A 62 -6.49 2.65 -6.17
C PRO A 62 -5.48 2.07 -7.17
N GLN A 63 -4.25 2.58 -7.13
CA GLN A 63 -3.19 2.13 -8.01
C GLN A 63 -2.53 0.86 -7.43
N ILE A 64 -2.32 -0.13 -8.29
CA ILE A 64 -1.63 -1.37 -7.96
C ILE A 64 -0.27 -1.34 -8.61
N ALA A 65 0.80 -1.64 -7.84
CA ALA A 65 2.11 -1.82 -8.41
C ALA A 65 2.08 -2.98 -9.43
N GLN A 66 2.36 -2.69 -10.68
CA GLN A 66 2.61 -3.71 -11.67
C GLN A 66 3.99 -4.29 -11.38
N THR A 67 4.05 -5.57 -11.06
CA THR A 67 5.31 -6.30 -11.08
C THR A 67 5.77 -6.30 -12.52
N SER A 68 6.74 -5.45 -12.86
CA SER A 68 7.27 -5.37 -14.22
C SER A 68 7.99 -6.68 -14.54
N VAL A 69 7.33 -7.55 -15.28
CA VAL A 69 7.92 -8.78 -15.82
C VAL A 69 8.85 -8.47 -16.99
N HIS A 70 8.76 -7.28 -17.59
CA HIS A 70 9.63 -6.85 -18.69
C HIS A 70 9.97 -5.37 -18.63
N ARG A 71 11.26 -5.08 -18.80
CA ARG A 71 11.91 -3.75 -18.73
C ARG A 71 11.53 -2.77 -19.85
N ASN A 72 10.60 -3.06 -20.75
CA ASN A 72 10.39 -2.30 -21.99
C ASN A 72 8.93 -2.00 -22.38
N GLU A 73 7.96 -2.10 -21.49
CA GLU A 73 6.62 -1.61 -21.82
C GLU A 73 6.39 -0.24 -21.18
N LYS A 74 6.26 0.78 -22.04
CA LYS A 74 5.78 2.11 -21.65
C LYS A 74 4.36 1.95 -21.12
N SER A 75 4.17 2.21 -19.84
CA SER A 75 2.84 2.27 -19.23
C SER A 75 2.05 3.41 -19.89
N GLY A 76 0.96 3.04 -20.55
CA GLY A 76 0.01 3.98 -21.11
C GLY A 76 -0.82 4.65 -20.02
N GLU A 77 -1.10 5.93 -20.25
CA GLU A 77 -2.12 6.81 -19.70
C GLU A 77 -2.36 6.83 -18.18
N ASN A 78 -2.01 7.97 -17.59
CA ASN A 78 -2.31 8.36 -16.21
C ASN A 78 -3.82 8.32 -15.93
N ILE A 79 -4.24 7.34 -15.13
CA ILE A 79 -5.52 7.37 -14.44
C ILE A 79 -5.28 8.08 -13.10
N ASP A 80 -6.20 8.94 -12.67
CA ASP A 80 -6.16 9.77 -11.46
C ASP A 80 -5.97 8.95 -10.16
N GLY A 81 -4.79 8.42 -9.92
CA GLY A 81 -4.39 7.70 -8.72
C GLY A 81 -3.01 8.15 -8.27
N LEU A 82 -2.69 7.94 -7.00
CA LEU A 82 -1.35 8.22 -6.50
C LEU A 82 -0.35 7.21 -7.07
N ASN A 83 0.78 7.71 -7.58
CA ASN A 83 1.83 6.85 -8.11
C ASN A 83 2.29 5.82 -7.05
N THR A 84 2.40 4.57 -7.43
CA THR A 84 2.91 3.48 -6.57
C THR A 84 4.43 3.48 -6.45
N GLU A 85 5.14 4.24 -7.27
CA GLU A 85 6.59 4.40 -7.21
C GLU A 85 6.96 5.77 -6.64
N ASP A 86 7.85 5.76 -5.68
CA ASP A 86 8.47 6.95 -5.10
C ASP A 86 9.98 6.83 -5.24
N SER A 87 10.55 7.67 -6.09
CA SER A 87 11.97 7.65 -6.44
C SER A 87 12.66 8.91 -5.97
N SER A 88 13.81 8.76 -5.33
CA SER A 88 14.72 9.87 -5.06
C SER A 88 16.11 9.56 -5.63
N ILE A 89 16.86 10.63 -5.94
CA ILE A 89 18.19 10.50 -6.54
C ILE A 89 19.17 9.77 -5.60
N THR A 90 19.00 9.95 -4.30
CA THR A 90 19.94 9.43 -3.27
C THR A 90 19.47 8.14 -2.61
N GLU A 91 18.16 7.90 -2.54
CA GLU A 91 17.60 6.78 -1.75
C GLU A 91 17.01 5.65 -2.61
N GLY A 92 16.99 5.85 -3.94
CA GLY A 92 16.41 4.88 -4.86
C GLY A 92 14.87 4.89 -4.88
N THR A 93 14.29 3.88 -5.49
CA THR A 93 12.84 3.76 -5.67
C THR A 93 12.22 2.87 -4.59
N VAL A 94 11.17 3.37 -3.96
CA VAL A 94 10.25 2.57 -3.13
C VAL A 94 9.01 2.27 -3.96
N THR A 95 8.62 1.02 -4.00
CA THR A 95 7.39 0.58 -4.66
C THR A 95 6.37 0.17 -3.60
N TYR A 96 5.20 0.76 -3.66
CA TYR A 96 4.06 0.46 -2.80
C TYR A 96 3.14 -0.54 -3.50
N ASP A 97 2.64 -1.55 -2.80
CA ASP A 97 1.73 -2.53 -3.40
C ASP A 97 0.42 -1.87 -3.88
N ILE A 98 -0.21 -1.08 -3.02
CA ILE A 98 -1.42 -0.32 -3.34
C ILE A 98 -1.31 1.06 -2.70
N ARG A 99 -1.47 2.13 -3.48
CA ARG A 99 -1.44 3.52 -3.00
C ARG A 99 -2.65 4.29 -3.50
N PHE A 100 -3.30 5.02 -2.61
CA PHE A 100 -4.46 5.85 -2.94
C PHE A 100 -4.64 6.99 -1.94
N GLY A 101 -5.44 7.98 -2.34
CA GLY A 101 -5.91 9.04 -1.47
C GLY A 101 -7.28 8.73 -0.87
N ALA A 102 -7.55 9.31 0.29
CA ALA A 102 -8.87 9.23 0.90
C ALA A 102 -9.20 10.53 1.65
N VAL A 103 -10.48 10.89 1.68
CA VAL A 103 -10.99 12.11 2.30
C VAL A 103 -11.54 11.79 3.69
N VAL A 104 -11.19 12.60 4.67
CA VAL A 104 -11.70 12.42 6.04
C VAL A 104 -13.18 12.80 6.12
N PRO A 105 -14.04 11.92 6.67
CA PRO A 105 -15.46 12.19 6.81
C PRO A 105 -15.76 13.40 7.72
N ASN A 106 -16.82 14.15 7.40
CA ASN A 106 -17.38 15.21 8.23
C ASN A 106 -16.42 16.37 8.59
N THR A 107 -15.43 16.62 7.75
CA THR A 107 -14.59 17.80 7.85
C THR A 107 -14.94 18.76 6.73
N ASP A 108 -15.13 20.05 7.06
CA ASP A 108 -15.33 21.13 6.08
C ASP A 108 -14.03 21.33 5.26
N ASP A 109 -12.90 21.04 5.86
CA ASP A 109 -11.62 20.97 5.19
C ASP A 109 -11.40 19.58 4.62
N LYS A 110 -11.11 19.51 3.33
CA LYS A 110 -10.72 18.26 2.63
C LYS A 110 -9.36 17.79 3.14
N ILE A 111 -9.32 17.25 4.34
CA ILE A 111 -8.12 16.58 4.84
C ILE A 111 -7.98 15.30 4.03
N HIS A 112 -6.97 15.24 3.20
CA HIS A 112 -6.68 14.04 2.44
C HIS A 112 -5.70 13.16 3.20
N LEU A 113 -5.98 11.87 3.22
CA LEU A 113 -5.07 10.85 3.71
C LEU A 113 -4.32 10.24 2.53
N ILE A 114 -3.05 9.92 2.71
CA ILE A 114 -2.29 9.10 1.77
C ILE A 114 -2.14 7.73 2.39
N ILE A 115 -2.64 6.70 1.71
CA ILE A 115 -2.73 5.35 2.25
C ILE A 115 -1.95 4.40 1.36
N ASN A 116 -1.06 3.63 1.99
CA ASN A 116 -0.38 2.50 1.39
C ASN A 116 -0.85 1.22 2.05
N ILE A 117 -1.17 0.20 1.26
CA ILE A 117 -1.49 -1.14 1.75
C ILE A 117 -0.52 -2.13 1.14
N GLU A 118 0.13 -2.92 2.00
CA GLU A 118 1.12 -3.92 1.65
C GLU A 118 0.58 -5.33 1.93
N ALA A 119 0.68 -6.22 0.94
CA ALA A 119 0.40 -7.64 1.08
C ALA A 119 1.66 -8.38 1.53
N GLN A 120 1.84 -8.57 2.83
CA GLN A 120 3.03 -9.20 3.40
C GLN A 120 2.82 -10.69 3.63
N ASN A 121 3.53 -11.52 2.86
CA ASN A 121 3.41 -12.97 2.97
C ASN A 121 4.20 -13.55 4.16
N ASP A 122 5.41 -13.02 4.42
CA ASP A 122 6.27 -13.49 5.51
C ASP A 122 6.28 -12.47 6.65
N PHE A 123 5.84 -12.90 7.84
CA PHE A 123 5.82 -12.05 9.03
C PHE A 123 7.23 -11.72 9.54
N TYR A 124 8.21 -12.61 9.31
CA TYR A 124 9.60 -12.43 9.70
C TYR A 124 10.54 -12.45 8.49
N PRO A 125 10.54 -11.41 7.64
CA PRO A 125 11.33 -11.39 6.40
C PRO A 125 12.84 -11.17 6.61
N GLY A 126 13.36 -11.33 7.82
CA GLY A 126 14.75 -11.10 8.18
C GLY A 126 15.04 -9.70 8.73
N TYR A 127 14.02 -8.85 8.82
CA TYR A 127 14.09 -7.50 9.43
C TYR A 127 12.74 -7.17 10.11
N PRO A 128 12.71 -6.21 11.06
CA PRO A 128 11.48 -5.78 11.71
C PRO A 128 10.55 -5.05 10.72
N LEU A 129 9.34 -5.56 10.49
CA LEU A 129 8.35 -4.94 9.60
C LEU A 129 8.01 -3.51 10.00
N ILE A 130 7.94 -3.22 11.31
CA ILE A 130 7.69 -1.85 11.79
C ILE A 130 8.72 -0.84 11.29
N LYS A 131 10.01 -1.21 11.21
CA LYS A 131 11.04 -0.31 10.69
C LYS A 131 10.83 -0.02 9.20
N ARG A 132 10.42 -1.01 8.43
CA ARG A 132 10.04 -0.81 7.03
C ARG A 132 8.79 0.05 6.90
N GLY A 133 7.77 -0.17 7.75
CA GLY A 133 6.57 0.67 7.80
C GLY A 133 6.88 2.14 8.11
N ILE A 134 7.75 2.40 9.09
CA ILE A 134 8.22 3.76 9.42
C ILE A 134 8.94 4.39 8.22
N TYR A 135 9.83 3.64 7.56
CA TYR A 135 10.53 4.13 6.37
C TYR A 135 9.54 4.47 5.23
N TYR A 136 8.53 3.65 5.00
CA TYR A 136 7.50 3.91 4.00
C TYR A 136 6.68 5.16 4.34
N CYS A 137 6.29 5.34 5.61
CA CYS A 137 5.61 6.57 6.05
C CYS A 137 6.50 7.80 5.84
N SER A 138 7.78 7.72 6.19
CA SER A 138 8.73 8.82 6.00
C SER A 138 8.88 9.21 4.54
N ARG A 139 8.91 8.23 3.62
CA ARG A 139 8.95 8.47 2.19
C ARG A 139 7.65 9.12 1.69
N MET A 140 6.49 8.64 2.15
CA MET A 140 5.19 9.25 1.81
C MET A 140 5.07 10.69 2.33
N ILE A 141 5.65 11.01 3.47
CA ILE A 141 5.69 12.39 3.99
C ILE A 141 6.65 13.24 3.16
N SER A 142 7.86 12.75 2.91
CA SER A 142 8.87 13.47 2.13
C SER A 142 8.41 13.76 0.71
N SER A 143 7.73 12.81 0.06
CA SER A 143 7.22 12.98 -1.31
C SER A 143 6.09 14.01 -1.45
N GLN A 144 5.60 14.57 -0.34
CA GLN A 144 4.60 15.63 -0.35
C GLN A 144 5.19 17.03 -0.60
N TYR A 145 6.50 17.19 -0.39
CA TYR A 145 7.18 18.46 -0.65
C TYR A 145 7.03 18.85 -2.14
N GLU A 146 6.78 20.13 -2.39
CA GLU A 146 6.45 20.70 -3.70
C GLU A 146 5.14 20.21 -4.35
N THR A 147 4.47 19.23 -3.76
CA THR A 147 3.16 18.75 -4.24
C THR A 147 2.02 19.25 -3.36
N TYR A 148 2.14 19.09 -2.05
CA TYR A 148 1.10 19.46 -1.09
C TYR A 148 1.55 20.59 -0.16
N PHE A 149 2.83 20.74 0.10
CA PHE A 149 3.38 21.84 0.87
C PHE A 149 4.72 22.32 0.27
N THR A 150 5.05 23.57 0.51
CA THR A 150 6.30 24.22 0.07
C THR A 150 6.88 25.04 1.21
N GLU A 151 8.17 25.32 1.17
CA GLU A 151 8.87 26.11 2.20
C GLU A 151 8.66 25.53 3.61
N SER A 152 8.08 26.32 4.53
CA SER A 152 7.82 25.95 5.91
C SER A 152 6.33 25.76 6.23
N HIS A 153 5.49 25.57 5.22
CA HIS A 153 4.04 25.33 5.38
C HIS A 153 3.75 23.87 5.75
N TYR A 154 4.33 23.42 6.87
CA TYR A 154 4.21 22.04 7.37
C TYR A 154 2.79 21.68 7.82
N GLU A 155 1.93 22.65 8.09
CA GLU A 155 0.51 22.49 8.40
C GLU A 155 -0.27 21.82 7.25
N ASN A 156 0.26 21.89 6.02
CA ASN A 156 -0.35 21.28 4.85
C ASN A 156 0.08 19.82 4.63
N ILE A 157 0.95 19.27 5.48
CA ILE A 157 1.34 17.86 5.39
C ILE A 157 0.12 16.99 5.66
N ARG A 158 -0.19 16.15 4.68
CA ARG A 158 -1.27 15.17 4.78
C ARG A 158 -0.86 14.01 5.64
N LYS A 159 -1.79 13.52 6.47
CA LYS A 159 -1.59 12.31 7.26
C LYS A 159 -1.37 11.10 6.36
N VAL A 160 -0.46 10.23 6.74
CA VAL A 160 -0.11 9.03 6.00
C VAL A 160 -0.40 7.79 6.83
N TYR A 161 -0.85 6.74 6.15
CA TYR A 161 -1.02 5.41 6.72
C TYR A 161 -0.23 4.38 5.90
N SER A 162 0.48 3.50 6.59
CA SER A 162 1.07 2.31 5.99
C SER A 162 0.49 1.09 6.67
N ILE A 163 -0.40 0.38 5.98
CA ILE A 163 -1.15 -0.76 6.51
C ILE A 163 -0.56 -2.05 5.93
N TRP A 164 -0.20 -2.99 6.79
CA TRP A 164 0.46 -4.24 6.43
C TRP A 164 -0.46 -5.42 6.73
N ILE A 165 -0.89 -6.13 5.69
CA ILE A 165 -1.73 -7.31 5.80
C ILE A 165 -0.86 -8.55 5.71
N CYS A 166 -0.62 -9.17 6.87
CA CYS A 166 0.21 -10.36 6.97
C CYS A 166 -0.63 -11.62 6.71
N THR A 167 -0.38 -12.30 5.60
CA THR A 167 -1.17 -13.48 5.19
C THR A 167 -0.77 -14.75 5.93
N ARG A 168 0.44 -14.81 6.50
CA ARG A 168 0.97 -15.94 7.27
C ARG A 168 1.56 -15.49 8.60
N PRO A 169 0.76 -14.91 9.51
CA PRO A 169 1.24 -14.54 10.83
C PRO A 169 1.44 -15.78 11.71
N PRO A 170 2.33 -15.71 12.74
CA PRO A 170 2.40 -16.74 13.75
C PRO A 170 1.08 -16.82 14.52
N GLU A 171 0.78 -17.98 15.14
CA GLU A 171 -0.48 -18.22 15.87
C GLU A 171 -0.83 -17.12 16.87
N SER A 172 0.18 -16.63 17.62
CA SER A 172 -0.01 -15.57 18.61
C SER A 172 -0.37 -14.19 18.03
N LYS A 173 -0.32 -14.03 16.71
CA LYS A 173 -0.59 -12.78 15.99
C LYS A 173 -1.77 -12.89 15.03
N LYS A 174 -2.39 -14.06 14.93
CA LYS A 174 -3.60 -14.23 14.11
C LYS A 174 -4.75 -13.38 14.65
N ASN A 175 -5.54 -12.81 13.74
CA ASN A 175 -6.72 -12.02 14.06
C ASN A 175 -6.44 -10.84 15.01
N THR A 176 -5.25 -10.23 14.90
CA THR A 176 -4.87 -9.06 15.68
C THR A 176 -4.55 -7.88 14.77
N ILE A 177 -4.90 -6.68 15.21
CA ILE A 177 -4.47 -5.42 14.62
C ILE A 177 -3.48 -4.80 15.59
N MET A 178 -2.30 -4.42 15.11
CA MET A 178 -1.28 -3.69 15.86
C MET A 178 -1.12 -2.32 15.23
N GLN A 179 -1.34 -1.28 16.01
CA GLN A 179 -1.19 0.10 15.57
C GLN A 179 0.04 0.73 16.20
N TYR A 180 0.76 1.50 15.39
CA TYR A 180 1.88 2.34 15.81
C TYR A 180 1.64 3.74 15.27
N SER A 181 1.83 4.76 16.10
CA SER A 181 1.68 6.17 15.71
C SER A 181 2.90 6.97 16.15
N ILE A 182 3.21 8.02 15.42
CA ILE A 182 4.24 9.01 15.72
C ILE A 182 3.53 10.34 15.94
#